data_14de07437e5280831bf6a17b375ad7c5
#
_entry.id   14de07437e5280831bf6a17b375ad7c5
#
_cell.length_a   1.000
_cell.length_b   1.000
_cell.length_c   1.000
_cell.angle_alpha   90.00
_cell.angle_beta   90.00
_cell.angle_gamma   90.00
#
_symmetry.space_group_name_H-M   'P 1'
#
loop_
_entity.id
_entity.type
_entity.pdbx_description
1 polymer ?
#
loop_
_entity_poly.entity_id
_entity_poly.type
_entity_poly.pdbx_seq_one_letter_code
_entity_poly.pdbx_strand_id
1 'polypeptide(L)'
;TSVGVFTQINNRADFTGRQCLDIVRDRLIEDEKSMKALARYGLVNHSRQEFQTLSGGQKARLEILCLEIEGHNVLLLDEPTDNLDIESSEALERALDSFEGTVVAVSHDRTFLAKFDRFIMINDDGDVYALPDYEIAMQGLAAPEKLSTVRLAKKISLA
;
A
#
# COMPACT_ATOMS: atom_id res chain seq x y z
N THR A 1 5.74 8.16 15.44
CA THR A 1 5.18 7.73 14.13
C THR A 1 6.35 7.50 13.20
N SER A 2 6.41 6.32 12.61
CA SER A 2 7.41 5.98 11.59
C SER A 2 6.68 5.74 10.27
N VAL A 3 7.13 6.36 9.20
CA VAL A 3 6.47 6.34 7.89
C VAL A 3 7.31 5.52 6.92
N GLY A 4 6.71 4.48 6.35
CA GLY A 4 7.25 3.72 5.24
C GLY A 4 6.63 4.18 3.93
N VAL A 5 7.44 4.30 2.89
CA VAL A 5 6.98 4.66 1.55
C VAL A 5 7.10 3.43 0.66
N PHE A 6 5.96 3.01 0.10
CA PHE A 6 5.89 1.99 -0.92
C PHE A 6 5.86 2.70 -2.28
N THR A 7 6.96 2.61 -2.99
CA THR A 7 7.08 3.11 -4.36
C THR A 7 6.92 1.96 -5.34
N GLN A 8 6.69 2.26 -6.61
CA GLN A 8 6.49 1.24 -7.65
C GLN A 8 7.42 0.03 -7.49
N ILE A 9 6.84 -1.17 -7.48
CA ILE A 9 7.39 -2.49 -7.12
C ILE A 9 8.75 -2.85 -7.74
N ASN A 10 9.22 -2.12 -8.73
CA ASN A 10 10.44 -2.46 -9.47
C ASN A 10 11.70 -1.69 -9.04
N ASN A 11 11.65 -0.86 -8.03
CA ASN A 11 12.73 0.10 -7.75
C ASN A 11 13.56 -0.19 -6.49
N ARG A 12 13.49 -1.43 -5.95
CA ARG A 12 14.26 -1.84 -4.77
C ARG A 12 15.62 -2.41 -5.19
N ALA A 13 16.55 -1.50 -5.51
CA ALA A 13 17.92 -1.87 -5.88
C ALA A 13 18.63 -2.69 -4.77
N ASP A 14 18.27 -2.45 -3.50
CA ASP A 14 18.77 -3.15 -2.33
C ASP A 14 18.29 -4.62 -2.22
N PHE A 15 17.25 -5.01 -2.97
CA PHE A 15 16.77 -6.39 -3.06
C PHE A 15 17.33 -7.16 -4.25
N THR A 16 17.97 -6.48 -5.19
CA THR A 16 18.46 -7.06 -6.43
C THR A 16 19.51 -8.16 -6.18
N GLY A 17 19.32 -9.33 -6.80
CA GLY A 17 20.24 -10.50 -6.65
C GLY A 17 20.13 -11.21 -5.30
N ARG A 18 19.12 -10.91 -4.49
CA ARG A 18 18.97 -11.47 -3.15
C ARG A 18 17.75 -12.38 -3.05
N GLN A 19 17.86 -13.41 -2.23
CA GLN A 19 16.73 -14.28 -1.91
C GLN A 19 15.80 -13.63 -0.90
N CYS A 20 14.51 -13.96 -0.96
CA CYS A 20 13.49 -13.42 -0.02
C CYS A 20 13.88 -13.62 1.45
N LEU A 21 14.39 -14.81 1.78
CA LEU A 21 14.78 -15.11 3.15
C LEU A 21 15.94 -14.22 3.62
N ASP A 22 16.93 -13.97 2.76
CA ASP A 22 18.09 -13.15 3.13
C ASP A 22 17.68 -11.68 3.32
N ILE A 23 16.74 -11.18 2.51
CA ILE A 23 16.20 -9.83 2.65
C ILE A 23 15.51 -9.65 4.01
N VAL A 24 14.71 -10.64 4.43
CA VAL A 24 13.98 -10.60 5.71
C VAL A 24 14.92 -10.85 6.89
N ARG A 25 15.89 -11.74 6.73
CA ARG A 25 16.86 -12.10 7.76
C ARG A 25 17.76 -10.92 8.16
N ASP A 26 18.14 -10.05 7.25
CA ASP A 26 18.90 -8.84 7.57
C ASP A 26 18.18 -7.93 8.58
N ARG A 27 16.86 -8.03 8.66
CA ARG A 27 16.02 -7.22 9.53
C ARG A 27 15.67 -7.92 10.85
N LEU A 28 15.49 -9.23 10.82
CA LEU A 28 15.05 -10.03 11.98
C LEU A 28 16.15 -10.86 12.64
N ILE A 29 17.28 -11.05 11.96
CA ILE A 29 18.49 -11.79 12.40
C ILE A 29 18.23 -13.30 12.61
N GLU A 30 17.05 -13.69 13.12
CA GLU A 30 16.70 -15.07 13.45
C GLU A 30 15.92 -15.76 12.30
N ASP A 31 16.38 -16.95 11.89
CA ASP A 31 15.75 -17.73 10.83
C ASP A 31 14.31 -18.10 11.11
N GLU A 32 14.01 -18.49 12.32
CA GLU A 32 12.65 -18.89 12.71
C GLU A 32 11.67 -17.71 12.62
N LYS A 33 12.08 -16.54 13.09
CA LYS A 33 11.28 -15.31 12.99
C LYS A 33 11.09 -14.89 11.53
N SER A 34 12.15 -14.99 10.73
CA SER A 34 12.10 -14.67 9.31
C SER A 34 11.14 -15.58 8.55
N MET A 35 11.17 -16.90 8.82
CA MET A 35 10.25 -17.84 8.19
C MET A 35 8.80 -17.64 8.66
N LYS A 36 8.56 -17.31 9.93
CA LYS A 36 7.22 -16.96 10.42
C LYS A 36 6.68 -15.69 9.76
N ALA A 37 7.52 -14.68 9.58
CA ALA A 37 7.16 -13.45 8.90
C ALA A 37 6.81 -13.71 7.43
N LEU A 38 7.63 -14.47 6.69
CA LEU A 38 7.33 -14.90 5.33
C LEU A 38 6.03 -15.73 5.24
N ALA A 39 5.74 -16.56 6.25
CA ALA A 39 4.51 -17.37 6.28
C ALA A 39 3.26 -16.49 6.35
N ARG A 40 3.28 -15.45 7.18
CA ARG A 40 2.15 -14.52 7.33
C ARG A 40 1.79 -13.82 6.01
N TYR A 41 2.79 -13.56 5.17
CA TYR A 41 2.62 -12.94 3.85
C TYR A 41 2.53 -13.97 2.70
N GLY A 42 2.44 -15.29 3.00
CA GLY A 42 2.33 -16.35 1.99
C GLY A 42 3.56 -16.51 1.11
N LEU A 43 4.76 -16.20 1.64
CA LEU A 43 6.02 -16.21 0.89
C LEU A 43 6.97 -17.38 1.26
N VAL A 44 6.57 -18.31 2.12
CA VAL A 44 7.42 -19.43 2.56
C VAL A 44 7.94 -20.25 1.39
N ASN A 45 7.07 -20.60 0.45
CA ASN A 45 7.45 -21.42 -0.72
C ASN A 45 8.37 -20.67 -1.68
N HIS A 46 8.51 -19.36 -1.53
CA HIS A 46 9.36 -18.48 -2.33
C HIS A 46 10.59 -17.98 -1.55
N SER A 47 10.81 -18.48 -0.34
CA SER A 47 11.87 -18.01 0.57
C SER A 47 13.28 -18.04 -0.04
N ARG A 48 13.55 -19.03 -0.91
CA ARG A 48 14.83 -19.20 -1.61
C ARG A 48 14.86 -18.64 -3.02
N GLN A 49 13.78 -18.02 -3.48
CA GLN A 49 13.73 -17.36 -4.78
C GLN A 49 14.36 -15.98 -4.70
N GLU A 50 15.07 -15.61 -5.78
CA GLU A 50 15.58 -14.25 -5.93
C GLU A 50 14.45 -13.26 -6.18
N PHE A 51 14.58 -12.06 -5.61
CA PHE A 51 13.58 -11.00 -5.72
C PHE A 51 13.13 -10.73 -7.16
N GLN A 52 14.05 -10.71 -8.13
CA GLN A 52 13.72 -10.46 -9.52
C GLN A 52 12.79 -11.50 -10.15
N THR A 53 12.86 -12.75 -9.67
CA THR A 53 12.08 -13.89 -10.21
C THR A 53 10.67 -13.97 -9.62
N LEU A 54 10.37 -13.15 -8.63
CA LEU A 54 9.04 -13.06 -8.02
C LEU A 54 8.02 -12.41 -8.96
N SER A 55 6.76 -12.83 -8.85
CA SER A 55 5.65 -12.10 -9.47
C SER A 55 5.48 -10.71 -8.84
N GLY A 56 4.75 -9.80 -9.52
CA GLY A 56 4.45 -8.47 -9.00
C GLY A 56 3.83 -8.52 -7.60
N GLY A 57 2.81 -9.36 -7.39
CA GLY A 57 2.17 -9.53 -6.09
C GLY A 57 3.06 -10.15 -5.02
N GLN A 58 4.01 -11.03 -5.38
CA GLN A 58 4.99 -11.57 -4.44
C GLN A 58 5.98 -10.48 -4.00
N LYS A 59 6.44 -9.66 -4.95
CA LYS A 59 7.31 -8.50 -4.67
C LYS A 59 6.63 -7.52 -3.74
N ALA A 60 5.37 -7.15 -4.04
CA ALA A 60 4.59 -6.23 -3.20
C ALA A 60 4.45 -6.75 -1.76
N ARG A 61 4.10 -8.03 -1.59
CA ARG A 61 3.99 -8.64 -0.26
C ARG A 61 5.30 -8.64 0.51
N LEU A 62 6.42 -8.92 -0.16
CA LEU A 62 7.74 -8.88 0.47
C LEU A 62 8.12 -7.47 0.89
N GLU A 63 7.80 -6.47 0.07
CA GLU A 63 8.11 -5.07 0.38
C GLU A 63 7.30 -4.57 1.58
N ILE A 64 5.98 -4.82 1.62
CA ILE A 64 5.13 -4.48 2.75
C ILE A 64 5.62 -5.17 4.03
N LEU A 65 5.96 -6.46 3.95
CA LEU A 65 6.55 -7.19 5.07
C LEU A 65 7.82 -6.51 5.59
N CYS A 66 8.71 -6.09 4.69
CA CYS A 66 9.95 -5.40 5.08
C CYS A 66 9.66 -4.06 5.78
N LEU A 67 8.74 -3.26 5.26
CA LEU A 67 8.34 -2.00 5.87
C LEU A 67 7.72 -2.20 7.27
N GLU A 68 6.94 -3.26 7.45
CA GLU A 68 6.39 -3.61 8.77
C GLU A 68 7.50 -4.02 9.76
N ILE A 69 8.44 -4.88 9.34
CA ILE A 69 9.56 -5.31 10.19
C ILE A 69 10.45 -4.12 10.57
N GLU A 70 10.62 -3.14 9.69
CA GLU A 70 11.36 -1.89 9.95
C GLU A 70 10.64 -0.98 10.97
N GLY A 71 9.45 -1.39 11.45
CA GLY A 71 8.71 -0.68 12.50
C GLY A 71 7.93 0.53 11.99
N HIS A 72 7.65 0.56 10.68
CA HIS A 72 6.76 1.57 10.13
C HIS A 72 5.31 1.27 10.55
N ASN A 73 4.62 2.28 11.05
CA ASN A 73 3.22 2.21 11.45
C ASN A 73 2.30 3.08 10.60
N VAL A 74 2.85 3.75 9.60
CA VAL A 74 2.13 4.44 8.53
C VAL A 74 2.76 4.06 7.21
N LEU A 75 1.97 3.60 6.24
CA LEU A 75 2.41 3.35 4.87
C LEU A 75 1.85 4.43 3.95
N LEU A 76 2.71 4.98 3.11
CA LEU A 76 2.32 5.85 1.99
C LEU A 76 2.48 5.06 0.70
N LEU A 77 1.40 4.93 -0.07
CA LEU A 77 1.34 4.18 -1.32
C LEU A 77 1.01 5.15 -2.45
N ASP A 78 1.82 5.13 -3.50
CA ASP A 78 1.60 5.94 -4.70
C ASP A 78 1.33 5.02 -5.89
N GLU A 79 0.07 5.02 -6.37
CA GLU A 79 -0.46 4.16 -7.43
C GLU A 79 -0.04 2.68 -7.30
N PRO A 80 -0.30 2.03 -6.14
CA PRO A 80 0.30 0.74 -5.83
C PRO A 80 -0.23 -0.41 -6.68
N THR A 81 -1.37 -0.24 -7.33
CA THR A 81 -1.97 -1.25 -8.24
C THR A 81 -1.55 -1.08 -9.69
N ASP A 82 -0.84 0.00 -10.03
CA ASP A 82 -0.39 0.25 -11.39
C ASP A 82 0.51 -0.88 -11.90
N ASN A 83 0.22 -1.33 -13.12
CA ASN A 83 0.95 -2.41 -13.79
C ASN A 83 0.89 -3.78 -13.07
N LEU A 84 -0.03 -3.98 -12.13
CA LEU A 84 -0.33 -5.28 -11.57
C LEU A 84 -1.45 -5.96 -12.36
N ASP A 85 -1.30 -7.28 -12.54
CA ASP A 85 -2.43 -8.12 -12.93
C ASP A 85 -3.42 -8.27 -11.75
N ILE A 86 -4.60 -8.79 -12.02
CA ILE A 86 -5.68 -8.94 -11.02
C ILE A 86 -5.20 -9.75 -9.82
N GLU A 87 -4.50 -10.87 -10.05
CA GLU A 87 -4.01 -11.74 -8.98
C GLU A 87 -2.99 -11.02 -8.08
N SER A 88 -2.10 -10.24 -8.69
CA SER A 88 -1.10 -9.43 -7.97
C SER A 88 -1.73 -8.28 -7.18
N SER A 89 -2.76 -7.64 -7.73
CA SER A 89 -3.52 -6.59 -7.04
C SER A 89 -4.24 -7.15 -5.80
N GLU A 90 -4.95 -8.28 -5.96
CA GLU A 90 -5.57 -8.96 -4.83
C GLU A 90 -4.56 -9.43 -3.77
N ALA A 91 -3.35 -9.83 -4.21
CA ALA A 91 -2.29 -10.23 -3.28
C ALA A 91 -1.74 -9.02 -2.50
N LEU A 92 -1.64 -7.85 -3.14
CA LEU A 92 -1.29 -6.59 -2.48
C LEU A 92 -2.37 -6.20 -1.46
N GLU A 93 -3.65 -6.25 -1.84
CA GLU A 93 -4.76 -5.97 -0.93
C GLU A 93 -4.72 -6.84 0.33
N ARG A 94 -4.55 -8.17 0.15
CA ARG A 94 -4.40 -9.10 1.29
C ARG A 94 -3.19 -8.79 2.17
N ALA A 95 -2.11 -8.28 1.60
CA ALA A 95 -0.94 -7.87 2.38
C ALA A 95 -1.24 -6.61 3.21
N LEU A 96 -1.95 -5.65 2.62
CA LEU A 96 -2.38 -4.43 3.32
C LEU A 96 -3.38 -4.73 4.44
N ASP A 97 -4.31 -5.67 4.23
CA ASP A 97 -5.24 -6.14 5.28
C ASP A 97 -4.51 -6.78 6.48
N SER A 98 -3.32 -7.33 6.26
CA SER A 98 -2.48 -7.93 7.30
C SER A 98 -1.58 -6.92 8.02
N PHE A 99 -1.49 -5.69 7.51
CA PHE A 99 -0.64 -4.66 8.08
C PHE A 99 -1.31 -3.98 9.28
N GLU A 100 -0.66 -4.02 10.43
CA GLU A 100 -1.15 -3.39 11.67
C GLU A 100 -0.72 -1.92 11.75
N GLY A 101 -1.39 -1.05 10.98
CA GLY A 101 -1.05 0.37 10.95
C GLY A 101 -2.03 1.20 10.13
N THR A 102 -1.62 2.41 9.79
CA THR A 102 -2.39 3.32 8.93
C THR A 102 -1.86 3.24 7.51
N VAL A 103 -2.74 3.06 6.56
CA VAL A 103 -2.41 3.10 5.13
C VAL A 103 -2.99 4.37 4.51
N VAL A 104 -2.16 5.13 3.84
CA VAL A 104 -2.55 6.29 3.02
C VAL A 104 -2.15 5.98 1.59
N ALA A 105 -3.11 5.95 0.69
CA ALA A 105 -2.85 5.63 -0.71
C ALA A 105 -3.37 6.73 -1.64
N VAL A 106 -2.61 6.98 -2.70
CA VAL A 106 -3.09 7.70 -3.89
C VAL A 106 -3.32 6.64 -4.96
N SER A 107 -4.53 6.60 -5.52
CA SER A 107 -4.86 5.69 -6.61
C SER A 107 -6.06 6.20 -7.40
N HIS A 108 -6.14 5.78 -8.66
CA HIS A 108 -7.30 5.95 -9.52
C HIS A 108 -8.07 4.63 -9.73
N ASP A 109 -7.60 3.53 -9.16
CA ASP A 109 -8.27 2.23 -9.18
C ASP A 109 -9.45 2.22 -8.20
N ARG A 110 -10.66 2.23 -8.76
CA ARG A 110 -11.90 2.27 -7.96
C ARG A 110 -12.11 1.02 -7.13
N THR A 111 -11.64 -0.13 -7.59
CA THR A 111 -11.76 -1.40 -6.86
C THR A 111 -10.88 -1.37 -5.61
N PHE A 112 -9.65 -0.90 -5.78
CA PHE A 112 -8.72 -0.69 -4.68
C PHE A 112 -9.23 0.38 -3.70
N LEU A 113 -9.70 1.53 -4.20
CA LEU A 113 -10.25 2.61 -3.36
C LEU A 113 -11.45 2.17 -2.52
N ALA A 114 -12.27 1.24 -3.01
CA ALA A 114 -13.43 0.74 -2.26
C ALA A 114 -13.08 0.03 -0.94
N LYS A 115 -11.80 -0.29 -0.70
CA LYS A 115 -11.30 -0.91 0.54
C LYS A 115 -11.02 0.11 1.65
N PHE A 116 -10.98 1.39 1.34
CA PHE A 116 -10.64 2.44 2.30
C PHE A 116 -11.89 3.03 2.96
N ASP A 117 -11.74 3.44 4.20
CA ASP A 117 -12.81 3.96 5.04
C ASP A 117 -12.86 5.50 5.12
N ARG A 118 -11.83 6.17 4.62
CA ARG A 118 -11.70 7.64 4.62
C ARG A 118 -11.03 8.13 3.37
N PHE A 119 -11.48 9.30 2.88
CA PHE A 119 -10.96 9.88 1.66
C PHE A 119 -10.57 11.34 1.86
N ILE A 120 -9.48 11.72 1.20
CA ILE A 120 -9.08 13.12 1.06
C ILE A 120 -9.10 13.41 -0.44
N MET A 121 -9.80 14.45 -0.83
CA MET A 121 -9.86 14.88 -2.22
C MET A 121 -9.33 16.29 -2.35
N ILE A 122 -8.55 16.53 -3.37
CA ILE A 122 -8.01 17.83 -3.76
C ILE A 122 -8.66 18.20 -5.08
N ASN A 123 -9.32 19.35 -5.16
CA ASN A 123 -9.90 19.83 -6.42
C ASN A 123 -8.88 20.65 -7.23
N ASP A 124 -9.28 21.06 -8.45
CA ASP A 124 -8.41 21.81 -9.36
C ASP A 124 -7.99 23.18 -8.81
N ASP A 125 -8.76 23.76 -7.91
CA ASP A 125 -8.46 25.02 -7.21
C ASP A 125 -7.46 24.83 -6.04
N GLY A 126 -7.08 23.58 -5.73
CA GLY A 126 -6.22 23.24 -4.62
C GLY A 126 -6.94 23.15 -3.26
N ASP A 127 -8.25 23.23 -3.23
CA ASP A 127 -9.03 23.01 -2.02
C ASP A 127 -9.04 21.54 -1.61
N VAL A 128 -8.88 21.29 -0.31
CA VAL A 128 -8.79 19.93 0.26
C VAL A 128 -10.07 19.61 1.03
N TYR A 129 -10.66 18.44 0.74
CA TYR A 129 -11.87 17.96 1.37
C TYR A 129 -11.64 16.59 2.02
N ALA A 130 -12.08 16.44 3.27
CA ALA A 130 -12.23 15.15 3.92
C ALA A 130 -13.61 14.58 3.61
N LEU A 131 -13.65 13.36 3.09
CA LEU A 131 -14.88 12.67 2.70
C LEU A 131 -15.01 11.40 3.54
N PRO A 132 -16.18 11.12 4.11
CA PRO A 132 -16.34 10.10 5.14
C PRO A 132 -16.41 8.67 4.59
N ASP A 133 -16.72 8.50 3.30
CA ASP A 133 -16.92 7.18 2.71
C ASP A 133 -16.67 7.18 1.20
N TYR A 134 -16.65 5.96 0.64
CA TYR A 134 -16.37 5.71 -0.78
C TYR A 134 -17.44 6.31 -1.70
N GLU A 135 -18.73 6.23 -1.35
CA GLU A 135 -19.81 6.72 -2.22
C GLU A 135 -19.72 8.22 -2.42
N ILE A 136 -19.46 8.94 -1.33
CA ILE A 136 -19.27 10.40 -1.37
C ILE A 136 -18.00 10.76 -2.13
N ALA A 137 -16.94 9.99 -1.95
CA ALA A 137 -15.70 10.18 -2.71
C ALA A 137 -15.92 10.02 -4.22
N MET A 138 -16.66 8.98 -4.64
CA MET A 138 -16.99 8.77 -6.05
C MET A 138 -17.89 9.85 -6.64
N GLN A 139 -18.82 10.40 -5.86
CA GLN A 139 -19.61 11.56 -6.28
C GLN A 139 -18.72 12.80 -6.50
N GLY A 140 -17.76 13.02 -5.61
CA GLY A 140 -16.78 14.10 -5.74
C GLY A 140 -15.89 13.94 -6.98
N LEU A 141 -15.45 12.72 -7.29
CA LEU A 141 -14.68 12.44 -8.51
C LEU A 141 -15.48 12.66 -9.79
N ALA A 142 -16.78 12.38 -9.77
CA ALA A 142 -17.66 12.58 -10.92
C ALA A 142 -17.98 14.06 -11.18
N ALA A 143 -17.95 14.92 -10.15
CA ALA A 143 -18.26 16.34 -10.23
C ALA A 143 -17.43 17.14 -9.22
N PRO A 144 -16.11 17.31 -9.45
CA PRO A 144 -15.20 17.98 -8.51
C PRO A 144 -15.64 19.41 -8.17
N GLU A 145 -16.24 20.11 -9.12
CA GLU A 145 -16.78 21.47 -8.96
C GLU A 145 -17.93 21.55 -7.94
N LYS A 146 -18.57 20.45 -7.63
CA LYS A 146 -19.69 20.37 -6.68
C LYS A 146 -19.29 19.93 -5.28
N LEU A 147 -18.02 19.64 -5.05
CA LEU A 147 -17.53 19.16 -3.74
C LEU A 147 -17.93 20.05 -2.57
N SER A 148 -17.95 21.37 -2.77
CA SER A 148 -18.39 22.32 -1.74
C SER A 148 -19.87 22.18 -1.37
N THR A 149 -20.68 21.55 -2.24
CA THR A 149 -22.12 21.31 -2.03
C THR A 149 -22.43 19.88 -1.60
N VAL A 150 -21.43 18.97 -1.63
CA VAL A 150 -21.62 17.60 -1.18
C VAL A 150 -21.86 17.59 0.33
N ARG A 151 -23.02 17.07 0.74
CA ARG A 151 -23.34 16.91 2.15
C ARG A 151 -22.31 16.00 2.81
N LEU A 152 -21.74 16.42 3.93
CA LEU A 152 -20.68 15.74 4.69
C LEU A 152 -19.25 15.93 4.16
N ALA A 153 -19.02 16.54 3.00
CA ALA A 153 -17.68 16.95 2.61
C ALA A 153 -17.21 18.08 3.56
N LYS A 154 -16.08 17.86 4.21
CA LYS A 154 -15.49 18.86 5.10
C LYS A 154 -14.24 19.44 4.47
N LYS A 155 -14.29 20.73 4.11
CA LYS A 155 -13.07 21.44 3.65
C LYS A 155 -12.04 21.50 4.78
N ILE A 156 -10.82 21.13 4.48
CA ILE A 156 -9.68 21.20 5.39
C ILE A 156 -8.92 22.49 5.11
N SER A 157 -8.72 23.32 6.13
CA SER A 157 -7.80 24.45 6.03
C SER A 157 -6.39 23.96 6.25
N LEU A 158 -5.53 24.15 5.24
CA LEU A 158 -4.10 23.95 5.37
C LEU A 158 -3.53 25.23 5.95
N ALA A 159 -3.11 25.18 7.23
CA ALA A 159 -2.45 26.29 7.91
C ALA A 159 -0.98 26.37 7.53
#